data_66c7c3b1419f9274f97dbe2836431b72
#
_entry.id   66c7c3b1419f9274f97dbe2836431b72
#
_cell.length_a   1.000
_cell.length_b   1.000
_cell.length_c   1.000
_cell.angle_alpha   90.00
_cell.angle_beta   90.00
_cell.angle_gamma   90.00
#
_symmetry.space_group_name_H-M   'P 1'
#
loop_
_entity.id
_entity.type
_entity.pdbx_description
1 polymer ?
#
loop_
_entity_poly.entity_id
_entity_poly.type
_entity_poly.pdbx_seq_one_letter_code
_entity_poly.pdbx_strand_id
1 'polypeptide(L)'
;LEGRKNRLSIRSLMKWIALLFIVIGLGVISFPFVQNQYVAYEQDKLLHQLEAEEVEEVSGEKSLTQRYEELNAILDQEAASTTSPETKEKPSKNLIGKMEISSINLELPILNGASMENLKVAVGRMSGTGIPGEVGNTALAAHRSYKYGKLFNRLDEVKIGDSIHIETGNHTYAYQVENVFRVLPTDLSVLKQPETGSILTLITCDPIQDPTHRLIVQASLVKTS
;
A
#
# COMPACT_ATOMS: atom_id res chain seq x y z
N LEU A 1 53.44 -20.40 -35.39
CA LEU A 1 53.55 -19.86 -34.00
C LEU A 1 52.46 -18.82 -33.65
N GLU A 2 51.77 -18.26 -34.63
CA GLU A 2 50.72 -17.24 -34.45
C GLU A 2 49.37 -17.78 -33.90
N GLY A 3 49.04 -19.03 -34.21
CA GLY A 3 47.77 -19.63 -33.79
C GLY A 3 47.63 -19.92 -32.29
N ARG A 4 48.70 -19.88 -31.51
CA ARG A 4 48.67 -20.20 -30.06
C ARG A 4 48.40 -18.99 -29.20
N LYS A 5 48.76 -17.79 -29.60
CA LYS A 5 48.47 -16.53 -28.86
C LYS A 5 46.98 -16.17 -28.91
N ASN A 6 46.32 -16.36 -30.04
CA ASN A 6 44.89 -16.05 -30.16
C ASN A 6 43.98 -16.96 -29.33
N ARG A 7 44.35 -18.23 -29.14
CA ARG A 7 43.52 -19.16 -28.31
C ARG A 7 43.58 -18.82 -26.81
N LEU A 8 44.67 -18.30 -26.31
CA LEU A 8 44.78 -17.86 -24.91
C LEU A 8 43.96 -16.58 -24.65
N SER A 9 43.91 -15.66 -25.61
CA SER A 9 43.11 -14.43 -25.55
C SER A 9 41.63 -14.73 -25.57
N ILE A 10 41.15 -15.62 -26.43
CA ILE A 10 39.72 -16.02 -26.54
C ILE A 10 39.27 -16.71 -25.25
N ARG A 11 40.07 -17.61 -24.68
CA ARG A 11 39.72 -18.27 -23.39
C ARG A 11 39.66 -17.30 -22.22
N SER A 12 40.51 -16.28 -22.20
CA SER A 12 40.47 -15.22 -21.22
C SER A 12 39.19 -14.37 -21.37
N LEU A 13 38.86 -13.97 -22.60
CA LEU A 13 37.66 -13.22 -22.93
C LEU A 13 36.39 -13.98 -22.51
N MET A 14 36.30 -15.28 -22.81
CA MET A 14 35.19 -16.12 -22.42
C MET A 14 35.00 -16.20 -20.89
N LYS A 15 36.09 -16.23 -20.12
CA LYS A 15 36.02 -16.21 -18.63
C LYS A 15 35.45 -14.90 -18.11
N TRP A 16 35.85 -13.77 -18.69
CA TRP A 16 35.33 -12.45 -18.33
C TRP A 16 33.86 -12.29 -18.69
N ILE A 17 33.43 -12.81 -19.84
CA ILE A 17 32.03 -12.84 -20.27
C ILE A 17 31.22 -13.72 -19.30
N ALA A 18 31.72 -14.90 -18.96
CA ALA A 18 31.03 -15.79 -17.98
C ALA A 18 30.92 -15.13 -16.61
N LEU A 19 31.98 -14.46 -16.15
CA LEU A 19 31.95 -13.72 -14.88
C LEU A 19 30.89 -12.59 -14.90
N LEU A 20 30.82 -11.86 -16.03
CA LEU A 20 29.82 -10.80 -16.21
C LEU A 20 28.39 -11.36 -16.11
N PHE A 21 28.10 -12.49 -16.77
CA PHE A 21 26.78 -13.14 -16.68
C PHE A 21 26.46 -13.62 -15.26
N ILE A 22 27.45 -14.12 -14.52
CA ILE A 22 27.27 -14.52 -13.11
C ILE A 22 26.93 -13.29 -12.25
N VAL A 23 27.62 -12.17 -12.42
CA VAL A 23 27.36 -10.93 -11.69
C VAL A 23 25.97 -10.38 -12.03
N ILE A 24 25.60 -10.36 -13.30
CA ILE A 24 24.24 -9.96 -13.74
C ILE A 24 23.19 -10.88 -13.15
N GLY A 25 23.38 -12.20 -13.20
CA GLY A 25 22.46 -13.19 -12.65
C GLY A 25 22.28 -13.03 -11.13
N LEU A 26 23.35 -12.80 -10.38
CA LEU A 26 23.30 -12.51 -8.96
C LEU A 26 22.59 -11.18 -8.68
N GLY A 27 22.79 -10.15 -9.49
CA GLY A 27 22.09 -8.88 -9.40
C GLY A 27 20.58 -9.04 -9.59
N VAL A 28 20.16 -9.79 -10.60
CA VAL A 28 18.73 -10.08 -10.87
C VAL A 28 18.09 -10.87 -9.72
N ILE A 29 18.78 -11.86 -9.17
CA ILE A 29 18.29 -12.66 -8.03
C ILE A 29 18.21 -11.81 -6.75
N SER A 30 19.17 -10.90 -6.53
CA SER A 30 19.21 -10.05 -5.34
C SER A 30 18.20 -8.90 -5.38
N PHE A 31 17.81 -8.46 -6.58
CA PHE A 31 16.94 -7.29 -6.79
C PHE A 31 15.62 -7.36 -6.01
N PRO A 32 14.81 -8.44 -6.05
CA PRO A 32 13.55 -8.53 -5.30
C PRO A 32 13.77 -8.54 -3.78
N PHE A 33 14.93 -9.04 -3.32
CA PHE A 33 15.26 -9.03 -1.90
C PHE A 33 15.59 -7.61 -1.41
N VAL A 34 16.36 -6.85 -2.18
CA VAL A 34 16.70 -5.46 -1.86
C VAL A 34 15.45 -4.57 -1.86
N GLN A 35 14.54 -4.74 -2.83
CA GLN A 35 13.27 -4.01 -2.85
C GLN A 35 12.40 -4.29 -1.62
N ASN A 36 12.34 -5.55 -1.17
CA ASN A 36 11.58 -5.89 0.05
C ASN A 36 12.15 -5.23 1.29
N GLN A 37 13.46 -5.19 1.42
CA GLN A 37 14.12 -4.53 2.54
C GLN A 37 13.91 -3.03 2.52
N TYR A 38 13.92 -2.42 1.33
CA TYR A 38 13.64 -0.99 1.19
C TYR A 38 12.22 -0.62 1.64
N VAL A 39 11.19 -1.35 1.19
CA VAL A 39 9.80 -1.11 1.60
C VAL A 39 9.64 -1.30 3.11
N ALA A 40 10.22 -2.36 3.69
CA ALA A 40 10.17 -2.59 5.13
C ALA A 40 10.87 -1.46 5.92
N TYR A 41 12.02 -0.99 5.44
CA TYR A 41 12.74 0.14 6.04
C TYR A 41 11.94 1.45 5.99
N GLU A 42 11.29 1.77 4.85
CA GLU A 42 10.45 2.98 4.73
C GLU A 42 9.20 2.89 5.63
N GLN A 43 8.59 1.71 5.76
CA GLN A 43 7.48 1.48 6.69
C GLN A 43 7.90 1.70 8.15
N ASP A 44 9.01 1.08 8.56
CA ASP A 44 9.57 1.21 9.91
C ASP A 44 9.92 2.68 10.23
N LYS A 45 10.54 3.36 9.29
CA LYS A 45 10.87 4.78 9.41
C LYS A 45 9.61 5.65 9.57
N LEU A 46 8.54 5.36 8.81
CA LEU A 46 7.27 6.09 8.93
C LEU A 46 6.62 5.81 10.29
N LEU A 47 6.65 4.58 10.78
CA LEU A 47 6.12 4.23 12.10
C LEU A 47 6.87 4.95 13.24
N HIS A 48 8.19 5.11 13.13
CA HIS A 48 8.99 5.88 14.11
C HIS A 48 8.78 7.39 14.03
N GLN A 49 8.25 7.92 12.93
CA GLN A 49 7.94 9.37 12.80
C GLN A 49 6.62 9.77 13.46
N LEU A 50 5.73 8.82 13.81
CA LEU A 50 4.46 9.09 14.50
C LEU A 50 4.62 9.80 15.85
N GLU A 51 5.79 9.72 16.46
CA GLU A 51 6.06 10.35 17.76
C GLU A 51 6.34 11.86 17.66
N ALA A 52 6.38 12.46 16.47
CA ALA A 52 6.98 13.78 16.27
C ALA A 52 6.15 14.86 15.55
N GLU A 53 5.02 14.61 14.88
CA GLU A 53 4.38 15.66 14.03
C GLU A 53 2.84 15.72 14.07
N GLU A 54 2.32 16.97 14.05
CA GLU A 54 0.91 17.36 13.84
C GLU A 54 0.49 17.23 12.35
N VAL A 55 -0.76 16.81 12.12
CA VAL A 55 -1.32 16.52 10.78
C VAL A 55 -1.76 17.81 10.09
N GLU A 56 -1.22 18.10 8.91
CA GLU A 56 -1.66 19.18 8.03
C GLU A 56 -2.62 18.65 6.94
N GLU A 57 -3.81 19.27 6.82
CA GLU A 57 -4.83 18.85 5.87
C GLU A 57 -4.50 19.31 4.44
N VAL A 58 -4.33 18.36 3.50
CA VAL A 58 -4.18 18.69 2.07
C VAL A 58 -5.55 18.89 1.45
N SER A 59 -5.97 20.14 1.39
CA SER A 59 -7.17 20.61 0.70
C SER A 59 -6.91 20.75 -0.79
N GLY A 60 -7.52 19.93 -1.63
CA GLY A 60 -7.44 20.01 -3.09
C GLY A 60 -8.82 19.99 -3.76
N GLU A 61 -8.97 20.76 -4.80
CA GLU A 61 -10.21 21.16 -5.52
C GLU A 61 -10.93 20.03 -6.32
N LYS A 62 -10.46 18.76 -6.24
CA LYS A 62 -11.03 17.62 -6.98
C LYS A 62 -12.26 17.03 -6.27
N SER A 63 -13.28 16.66 -7.03
CA SER A 63 -14.46 15.96 -6.49
C SER A 63 -14.11 14.57 -5.94
N LEU A 64 -14.91 14.06 -5.00
CA LEU A 64 -14.72 12.72 -4.42
C LEU A 64 -14.77 11.63 -5.50
N THR A 65 -15.64 11.79 -6.50
CA THR A 65 -15.73 10.89 -7.66
C THR A 65 -14.42 10.82 -8.44
N GLN A 66 -13.84 11.97 -8.79
CA GLN A 66 -12.56 12.02 -9.51
C GLN A 66 -11.42 11.38 -8.72
N ARG A 67 -11.40 11.57 -7.41
CA ARG A 67 -10.38 10.96 -6.52
C ARG A 67 -10.53 9.43 -6.44
N TYR A 68 -11.77 8.94 -6.48
CA TYR A 68 -12.02 7.50 -6.48
C TYR A 68 -11.67 6.86 -7.82
N GLU A 69 -11.92 7.55 -8.93
CA GLU A 69 -11.48 7.13 -10.27
C GLU A 69 -9.94 7.09 -10.36
N GLU A 70 -9.25 8.12 -9.85
CA GLU A 70 -7.77 8.13 -9.75
C GLU A 70 -7.24 6.99 -8.89
N LEU A 71 -7.83 6.74 -7.73
CA LEU A 71 -7.48 5.61 -6.87
C LEU A 71 -7.63 4.28 -7.62
N ASN A 72 -8.74 4.07 -8.30
CA ASN A 72 -8.97 2.84 -9.07
C ASN A 72 -7.93 2.67 -10.19
N ALA A 73 -7.60 3.75 -10.91
CA ALA A 73 -6.55 3.71 -11.94
C ALA A 73 -5.19 3.30 -11.37
N ILE A 74 -4.82 3.80 -10.19
CA ILE A 74 -3.57 3.45 -9.49
C ILE A 74 -3.59 1.97 -9.07
N LEU A 75 -4.68 1.51 -8.46
CA LEU A 75 -4.82 0.13 -8.00
C LEU A 75 -4.77 -0.87 -9.18
N ASP A 76 -5.39 -0.53 -10.31
CA ASP A 76 -5.41 -1.40 -11.50
C ASP A 76 -4.06 -1.41 -12.24
N GLN A 77 -3.31 -0.30 -12.23
CA GLN A 77 -2.01 -0.20 -12.89
C GLN A 77 -0.97 -1.15 -12.27
N GLU A 78 -0.94 -1.30 -10.95
CA GLU A 78 0.00 -2.22 -10.32
C GLU A 78 -0.36 -3.69 -10.55
N ALA A 79 -1.65 -4.01 -10.64
CA ALA A 79 -2.09 -5.35 -10.98
C ALA A 79 -1.67 -5.78 -12.40
N ALA A 80 -1.52 -4.83 -13.34
CA ALA A 80 -1.09 -5.07 -14.72
C ALA A 80 0.43 -5.03 -14.93
N SER A 81 1.20 -4.48 -13.97
CA SER A 81 2.63 -4.20 -14.15
C SER A 81 3.52 -5.10 -13.31
N THR A 82 4.20 -6.04 -13.95
CA THR A 82 5.41 -6.66 -13.38
C THR A 82 6.65 -5.75 -13.47
N THR A 83 6.52 -4.59 -14.11
CA THR A 83 7.62 -3.63 -14.30
C THR A 83 7.10 -2.23 -13.99
N SER A 84 7.31 -1.76 -12.77
CA SER A 84 7.01 -0.38 -12.37
C SER A 84 8.02 0.58 -12.99
N PRO A 85 7.61 1.66 -13.68
CA PRO A 85 8.52 2.76 -13.96
C PRO A 85 8.92 3.41 -12.62
N GLU A 86 10.21 3.56 -12.38
CA GLU A 86 10.75 4.32 -11.25
C GLU A 86 10.33 5.79 -11.35
N THR A 87 9.17 6.13 -10.82
CA THR A 87 8.87 7.52 -10.51
C THR A 87 9.64 7.85 -9.23
N LYS A 88 10.61 8.77 -9.33
CA LYS A 88 11.51 9.18 -8.25
C LYS A 88 10.84 10.10 -7.21
N GLU A 89 9.54 10.04 -7.06
CA GLU A 89 8.85 10.80 -6.02
C GLU A 89 8.96 10.03 -4.69
N LYS A 90 9.36 10.73 -3.64
CA LYS A 90 9.37 10.19 -2.28
C LYS A 90 7.93 10.14 -1.77
N PRO A 91 7.57 9.15 -0.91
CA PRO A 91 6.29 9.15 -0.21
C PRO A 91 6.06 10.52 0.44
N SER A 92 4.83 11.01 0.39
CA SER A 92 4.51 12.29 1.03
C SER A 92 4.78 12.16 2.53
N LYS A 93 5.36 13.22 3.13
CA LYS A 93 5.69 13.22 4.57
C LYS A 93 4.46 13.32 5.49
N ASN A 94 3.26 13.36 4.94
CA ASN A 94 2.01 13.56 5.69
C ASN A 94 1.55 12.24 6.32
N LEU A 95 2.28 11.79 7.32
CA LEU A 95 1.90 10.64 8.14
C LEU A 95 0.73 11.05 9.03
N ILE A 96 -0.40 10.32 8.92
CA ILE A 96 -1.59 10.54 9.74
C ILE A 96 -1.55 9.70 11.00
N GLY A 97 -1.08 8.47 10.88
CA GLY A 97 -1.16 7.51 11.96
C GLY A 97 -0.71 6.12 11.55
N LYS A 98 -1.10 5.15 12.37
CA LYS A 98 -0.83 3.73 12.20
C LYS A 98 -2.14 2.95 12.26
N MET A 99 -2.26 1.91 11.44
CA MET A 99 -3.36 0.96 11.47
C MET A 99 -2.87 -0.43 11.86
N GLU A 100 -3.61 -1.08 12.76
CA GLU A 100 -3.38 -2.46 13.17
C GLU A 100 -4.63 -3.30 12.99
N ILE A 101 -4.46 -4.51 12.42
CA ILE A 101 -5.50 -5.56 12.34
C ILE A 101 -4.87 -6.86 12.85
N SER A 102 -5.02 -7.13 14.15
CA SER A 102 -4.34 -8.24 14.83
C SER A 102 -4.76 -9.61 14.28
N SER A 103 -6.01 -9.79 13.83
CA SER A 103 -6.51 -11.07 13.28
C SER A 103 -5.74 -11.55 12.04
N ILE A 104 -5.12 -10.63 11.31
CA ILE A 104 -4.30 -10.93 10.12
C ILE A 104 -2.83 -10.52 10.29
N ASN A 105 -2.42 -10.17 11.51
CA ASN A 105 -1.07 -9.72 11.84
C ASN A 105 -0.59 -8.60 10.89
N LEU A 106 -1.42 -7.57 10.75
CA LEU A 106 -1.18 -6.41 9.90
C LEU A 106 -0.90 -5.18 10.76
N GLU A 107 0.20 -4.50 10.49
CA GLU A 107 0.54 -3.18 11.02
C GLU A 107 1.12 -2.33 9.90
N LEU A 108 0.49 -1.18 9.61
CA LEU A 108 0.86 -0.31 8.49
C LEU A 108 0.73 1.17 8.87
N PRO A 109 1.66 2.02 8.40
CA PRO A 109 1.50 3.47 8.48
C PRO A 109 0.35 3.95 7.58
N ILE A 110 -0.31 5.03 7.99
CA ILE A 110 -1.36 5.70 7.23
C ILE A 110 -0.83 7.05 6.76
N LEU A 111 -0.80 7.27 5.46
CA LEU A 111 -0.41 8.53 4.84
C LEU A 111 -1.64 9.30 4.34
N ASN A 112 -1.58 10.63 4.37
CA ASN A 112 -2.61 11.47 3.77
C ASN A 112 -2.46 11.47 2.24
N GLY A 113 -3.52 11.09 1.54
CA GLY A 113 -3.52 10.91 0.09
C GLY A 113 -3.21 9.49 -0.36
N ALA A 114 -4.01 9.01 -1.32
CA ALA A 114 -3.86 7.69 -1.94
C ALA A 114 -3.11 7.81 -3.28
N SER A 115 -1.91 8.41 -3.26
CA SER A 115 -1.05 8.50 -4.44
C SER A 115 -0.34 7.16 -4.70
N MET A 116 0.15 6.97 -5.93
CA MET A 116 0.91 5.77 -6.29
C MET A 116 2.13 5.57 -5.38
N GLU A 117 2.82 6.64 -5.01
CA GLU A 117 4.02 6.60 -4.17
C GLU A 117 3.65 6.17 -2.74
N ASN A 118 2.56 6.73 -2.19
CA ASN A 118 2.08 6.37 -0.85
C ASN A 118 1.62 4.91 -0.80
N LEU A 119 0.85 4.46 -1.78
CA LEU A 119 0.29 3.10 -1.80
C LEU A 119 1.35 2.00 -1.98
N LYS A 120 2.56 2.34 -2.44
CA LYS A 120 3.69 1.38 -2.50
C LYS A 120 4.20 0.96 -1.13
N VAL A 121 4.09 1.83 -0.12
CA VAL A 121 4.73 1.62 1.19
C VAL A 121 3.75 1.68 2.36
N ALA A 122 2.56 2.23 2.19
CA ALA A 122 1.64 2.56 3.27
C ALA A 122 0.17 2.34 2.85
N VAL A 123 -0.71 2.55 3.81
CA VAL A 123 -2.13 2.77 3.56
C VAL A 123 -2.34 4.26 3.26
N GLY A 124 -3.02 4.57 2.18
CA GLY A 124 -3.36 5.94 1.80
C GLY A 124 -4.78 6.31 2.23
N ARG A 125 -4.95 7.40 3.01
CA ARG A 125 -6.27 7.98 3.23
C ARG A 125 -6.73 8.68 1.95
N MET A 126 -7.88 8.32 1.48
CA MET A 126 -8.47 8.97 0.32
C MET A 126 -8.88 10.40 0.68
N SER A 127 -8.29 11.40 0.02
CA SER A 127 -8.57 12.81 0.27
C SER A 127 -10.04 13.14 0.01
N GLY A 128 -10.66 13.96 0.86
CA GLY A 128 -12.09 14.29 0.80
C GLY A 128 -13.01 13.28 1.47
N THR A 129 -12.45 12.25 2.12
CA THR A 129 -13.16 11.37 3.06
C THR A 129 -12.88 11.79 4.50
N GLY A 130 -13.62 11.23 5.47
CA GLY A 130 -13.48 11.55 6.88
C GLY A 130 -12.07 11.36 7.43
N ILE A 131 -11.83 11.87 8.62
CA ILE A 131 -10.64 11.65 9.44
C ILE A 131 -10.95 10.57 10.47
N PRO A 132 -10.01 9.67 10.80
CA PRO A 132 -10.25 8.64 11.82
C PRO A 132 -10.76 9.24 13.14
N GLY A 133 -11.82 8.66 13.69
CA GLY A 133 -12.43 9.09 14.94
C GLY A 133 -13.53 10.17 14.81
N GLU A 134 -13.57 10.91 13.71
CA GLU A 134 -14.59 11.93 13.45
C GLU A 134 -15.87 11.34 12.83
N VAL A 135 -16.97 12.09 12.94
CA VAL A 135 -18.22 11.74 12.24
C VAL A 135 -17.97 11.75 10.74
N GLY A 136 -18.29 10.66 10.08
CA GLY A 136 -18.06 10.51 8.64
C GLY A 136 -17.57 9.12 8.28
N ASN A 137 -17.13 8.97 7.02
CA ASN A 137 -16.57 7.74 6.50
C ASN A 137 -15.10 8.01 6.10
N THR A 138 -14.16 7.44 6.84
CA THR A 138 -12.74 7.46 6.51
C THR A 138 -12.44 6.33 5.55
N ALA A 139 -12.08 6.64 4.29
CA ALA A 139 -11.70 5.64 3.31
C ALA A 139 -10.17 5.50 3.25
N LEU A 140 -9.70 4.30 3.52
CA LEU A 140 -8.30 3.90 3.50
C LEU A 140 -8.07 2.87 2.40
N ALA A 141 -7.10 3.11 1.52
CA ALA A 141 -6.77 2.21 0.43
C ALA A 141 -5.34 1.70 0.53
N ALA A 142 -5.09 0.49 0.08
CA ALA A 142 -3.77 -0.06 -0.14
C ALA A 142 -3.79 -1.12 -1.24
N HIS A 143 -2.65 -1.38 -1.87
CA HIS A 143 -2.52 -2.43 -2.85
C HIS A 143 -2.76 -3.82 -2.24
N ARG A 144 -3.38 -4.71 -3.01
CA ARG A 144 -3.45 -6.13 -2.67
C ARG A 144 -2.22 -6.84 -3.22
N SER A 145 -1.09 -6.67 -2.50
CA SER A 145 0.21 -7.19 -2.93
C SER A 145 0.18 -8.69 -3.25
N TYR A 146 0.93 -9.13 -4.28
CA TYR A 146 1.18 -10.56 -4.54
C TYR A 146 2.01 -11.23 -3.43
N LYS A 147 2.72 -10.44 -2.61
CA LYS A 147 3.55 -10.97 -1.52
C LYS A 147 2.70 -11.12 -0.28
N TYR A 148 2.65 -12.36 0.22
CA TYR A 148 1.93 -12.68 1.46
C TYR A 148 2.34 -11.78 2.63
N GLY A 149 1.36 -11.28 3.36
CA GLY A 149 1.55 -10.42 4.53
C GLY A 149 2.03 -8.99 4.21
N LYS A 150 1.99 -8.55 2.93
CA LYS A 150 2.33 -7.18 2.54
C LYS A 150 1.08 -6.38 2.18
N LEU A 151 1.00 -5.14 2.69
CA LEU A 151 -0.13 -4.24 2.47
C LEU A 151 -1.47 -4.98 2.73
N PHE A 152 -2.48 -4.81 1.89
CA PHE A 152 -3.78 -5.46 2.04
C PHE A 152 -3.87 -6.86 1.38
N ASN A 153 -2.74 -7.57 1.24
CA ASN A 153 -2.72 -8.93 0.67
C ASN A 153 -3.71 -9.87 1.36
N ARG A 154 -3.79 -9.81 2.70
CA ARG A 154 -4.62 -10.69 3.53
C ARG A 154 -5.94 -10.09 3.99
N LEU A 155 -6.37 -8.97 3.39
CA LEU A 155 -7.60 -8.29 3.81
C LEU A 155 -8.86 -9.17 3.65
N ASP A 156 -8.85 -10.15 2.77
CA ASP A 156 -9.92 -11.13 2.59
C ASP A 156 -10.05 -12.16 3.73
N GLU A 157 -9.08 -12.23 4.61
CA GLU A 157 -9.12 -13.08 5.81
C GLU A 157 -9.84 -12.39 6.98
N VAL A 158 -10.05 -11.07 6.92
CA VAL A 158 -10.79 -10.29 7.93
C VAL A 158 -12.25 -10.71 7.97
N LYS A 159 -12.80 -10.83 9.17
CA LYS A 159 -14.17 -11.28 9.42
C LYS A 159 -15.00 -10.23 10.16
N ILE A 160 -16.30 -10.31 9.99
CA ILE A 160 -17.23 -9.54 10.79
C ILE A 160 -16.97 -9.81 12.29
N GLY A 161 -16.89 -8.74 13.09
CA GLY A 161 -16.53 -8.77 14.50
C GLY A 161 -15.05 -8.56 14.80
N ASP A 162 -14.15 -8.65 13.81
CA ASP A 162 -12.74 -8.34 14.00
C ASP A 162 -12.56 -6.86 14.38
N SER A 163 -11.47 -6.57 15.11
CA SER A 163 -11.13 -5.20 15.52
C SER A 163 -10.04 -4.62 14.64
N ILE A 164 -10.21 -3.36 14.26
CA ILE A 164 -9.21 -2.54 13.58
C ILE A 164 -8.86 -1.39 14.50
N HIS A 165 -7.58 -1.21 14.82
CA HIS A 165 -7.10 -0.10 15.63
C HIS A 165 -6.41 0.94 14.73
N ILE A 166 -6.75 2.20 14.94
CA ILE A 166 -6.10 3.35 14.30
C ILE A 166 -5.50 4.22 15.40
N GLU A 167 -4.20 4.43 15.36
CA GLU A 167 -3.50 5.37 16.22
C GLU A 167 -3.18 6.64 15.42
N THR A 168 -3.58 7.80 15.94
CA THR A 168 -3.27 9.12 15.37
C THR A 168 -2.84 10.06 16.48
N GLY A 169 -1.59 10.51 16.48
CA GLY A 169 -1.05 11.30 17.58
C GLY A 169 -1.26 10.59 18.93
N ASN A 170 -1.99 11.22 19.83
CA ASN A 170 -2.25 10.69 21.18
C ASN A 170 -3.57 9.92 21.32
N HIS A 171 -4.26 9.61 20.22
CA HIS A 171 -5.56 8.96 20.25
C HIS A 171 -5.50 7.58 19.59
N THR A 172 -6.19 6.62 20.20
CA THR A 172 -6.42 5.30 19.61
C THR A 172 -7.90 5.08 19.40
N TYR A 173 -8.28 4.77 18.17
CA TYR A 173 -9.65 4.50 17.76
C TYR A 173 -9.78 3.01 17.48
N ALA A 174 -10.73 2.35 18.17
CA ALA A 174 -11.07 0.96 17.90
C ALA A 174 -12.35 0.89 17.06
N TYR A 175 -12.24 0.29 15.88
CA TYR A 175 -13.34 0.02 14.98
C TYR A 175 -13.65 -1.47 14.98
N GLN A 176 -14.94 -1.84 14.93
CA GLN A 176 -15.39 -3.21 14.79
C GLN A 176 -15.93 -3.45 13.39
N VAL A 177 -15.43 -4.50 12.73
CA VAL A 177 -15.85 -4.87 11.37
C VAL A 177 -17.30 -5.32 11.36
N GLU A 178 -18.13 -4.67 10.53
CA GLU A 178 -19.55 -4.96 10.36
C GLU A 178 -19.82 -5.63 9.01
N ASN A 179 -19.08 -5.27 7.96
CA ASN A 179 -19.30 -5.76 6.61
C ASN A 179 -18.00 -6.09 5.88
N VAL A 180 -18.00 -7.20 5.14
CA VAL A 180 -16.95 -7.58 4.19
C VAL A 180 -17.64 -8.00 2.90
N PHE A 181 -17.40 -7.27 1.81
CA PHE A 181 -18.10 -7.50 0.54
C PHE A 181 -17.27 -7.03 -0.65
N ARG A 182 -17.76 -7.30 -1.86
CA ARG A 182 -17.13 -6.92 -3.13
C ARG A 182 -18.03 -6.00 -3.91
N VAL A 183 -17.41 -4.99 -4.55
CA VAL A 183 -18.12 -4.05 -5.43
C VAL A 183 -17.36 -3.89 -6.75
N LEU A 184 -18.03 -3.35 -7.75
CA LEU A 184 -17.35 -2.92 -8.97
C LEU A 184 -16.49 -1.67 -8.67
N PRO A 185 -15.38 -1.44 -9.41
CA PRO A 185 -14.54 -0.26 -9.22
C PRO A 185 -15.27 1.07 -9.38
N THR A 186 -16.42 1.07 -10.07
CA THR A 186 -17.26 2.26 -10.30
C THR A 186 -18.29 2.52 -9.20
N ASP A 187 -18.40 1.64 -8.19
CA ASP A 187 -19.40 1.78 -7.14
C ASP A 187 -18.95 2.76 -6.04
N LEU A 188 -19.47 3.98 -6.11
CA LEU A 188 -19.20 5.05 -5.16
C LEU A 188 -19.97 4.93 -3.85
N SER A 189 -20.91 3.98 -3.72
CA SER A 189 -21.73 3.83 -2.52
C SER A 189 -20.89 3.54 -1.26
N VAL A 190 -19.71 2.94 -1.45
CA VAL A 190 -18.74 2.63 -0.39
C VAL A 190 -18.16 3.87 0.28
N LEU A 191 -18.21 5.04 -0.38
CA LEU A 191 -17.71 6.32 0.11
C LEU A 191 -18.79 7.20 0.73
N LYS A 192 -20.03 6.70 0.82
CA LYS A 192 -21.14 7.47 1.38
C LYS A 192 -20.81 7.90 2.82
N GLN A 193 -21.01 9.19 3.08
CA GLN A 193 -20.79 9.78 4.39
C GLN A 193 -22.05 9.57 5.25
N PRO A 194 -21.94 9.00 6.46
CA PRO A 194 -23.07 8.91 7.39
C PRO A 194 -23.35 10.28 8.00
N GLU A 195 -24.59 10.52 8.40
CA GLU A 195 -24.98 11.74 9.13
C GLU A 195 -24.51 11.70 10.59
N THR A 196 -24.34 10.50 11.13
CA THR A 196 -23.90 10.25 12.50
C THR A 196 -22.97 9.05 12.55
N GLY A 197 -22.08 9.02 13.54
CA GLY A 197 -21.10 7.94 13.72
C GLY A 197 -19.87 8.09 12.85
N SER A 198 -18.88 7.29 13.16
CA SER A 198 -17.59 7.22 12.43
C SER A 198 -17.45 5.85 11.80
N ILE A 199 -17.33 5.81 10.48
CA ILE A 199 -17.15 4.60 9.69
C ILE A 199 -15.73 4.59 9.14
N LEU A 200 -15.12 3.42 9.14
CA LEU A 200 -13.85 3.13 8.46
C LEU A 200 -14.14 2.20 7.28
N THR A 201 -13.72 2.58 6.09
CA THR A 201 -13.84 1.77 4.87
C THR A 201 -12.45 1.44 4.33
N LEU A 202 -12.07 0.15 4.35
CA LEU A 202 -10.83 -0.33 3.75
C LEU A 202 -11.11 -0.81 2.33
N ILE A 203 -10.23 -0.45 1.39
CA ILE A 203 -10.42 -0.68 -0.05
C ILE A 203 -9.16 -1.32 -0.64
N THR A 204 -9.33 -2.44 -1.35
CA THR A 204 -8.24 -3.06 -2.11
C THR A 204 -8.77 -3.79 -3.34
N CYS A 205 -7.88 -4.25 -4.21
CA CYS A 205 -8.22 -5.02 -5.41
C CYS A 205 -8.74 -6.42 -5.08
N ASP A 206 -9.64 -6.95 -5.91
CA ASP A 206 -10.10 -8.33 -5.87
C ASP A 206 -10.51 -8.84 -7.27
N PRO A 207 -10.05 -10.03 -7.69
CA PRO A 207 -9.02 -10.86 -7.06
C PRO A 207 -7.61 -10.22 -7.12
N ILE A 208 -6.61 -10.90 -6.54
CA ILE A 208 -5.21 -10.43 -6.58
C ILE A 208 -4.69 -10.36 -8.03
N GLN A 209 -5.02 -11.36 -8.85
CA GLN A 209 -4.67 -11.39 -10.27
C GLN A 209 -5.87 -10.92 -11.09
N ASP A 210 -5.62 -10.06 -12.07
CA ASP A 210 -6.63 -9.51 -12.97
C ASP A 210 -7.86 -8.97 -12.22
N PRO A 211 -7.70 -7.93 -11.37
CA PRO A 211 -8.74 -7.46 -10.48
C PRO A 211 -9.93 -6.89 -11.27
N THR A 212 -11.10 -7.44 -11.01
CA THR A 212 -12.38 -7.02 -11.60
C THR A 212 -13.27 -6.29 -10.62
N HIS A 213 -12.96 -6.41 -9.32
CA HIS A 213 -13.73 -5.84 -8.22
C HIS A 213 -12.83 -5.13 -7.21
N ARG A 214 -13.44 -4.49 -6.24
CA ARG A 214 -12.79 -4.02 -5.01
C ARG A 214 -13.34 -4.83 -3.84
N LEU A 215 -12.42 -5.35 -3.02
CA LEU A 215 -12.75 -5.89 -1.72
C LEU A 215 -12.89 -4.74 -0.74
N ILE A 216 -14.01 -4.70 -0.05
CA ILE A 216 -14.39 -3.67 0.90
C ILE A 216 -14.54 -4.30 2.28
N VAL A 217 -13.91 -3.69 3.28
CA VAL A 217 -14.16 -3.96 4.70
C VAL A 217 -14.68 -2.68 5.32
N GLN A 218 -15.87 -2.72 5.89
CA GLN A 218 -16.46 -1.60 6.64
C GLN A 218 -16.55 -1.92 8.12
N ALA A 219 -16.15 -0.94 8.92
CA ALA A 219 -16.11 -1.05 10.37
C ALA A 219 -16.66 0.25 11.00
N SER A 220 -17.36 0.12 12.14
CA SER A 220 -17.88 1.25 12.91
C SER A 220 -17.04 1.50 14.15
N LEU A 221 -16.84 2.77 14.50
CA LEU A 221 -16.12 3.17 15.72
C LEU A 221 -16.86 2.67 16.96
N VAL A 222 -16.15 1.92 17.81
CA VAL A 222 -16.71 1.39 19.07
C VAL A 222 -16.05 1.97 20.32
N LYS A 223 -14.81 2.50 20.19
CA LYS A 223 -14.06 3.05 21.32
C LYS A 223 -13.02 4.07 20.88
N THR A 224 -12.87 5.13 21.69
CA THR A 224 -11.75 6.09 21.62
C THR A 224 -11.01 6.09 22.96
N SER A 225 -9.69 6.08 22.91
CA SER A 225 -8.80 6.11 24.08
C SER A 225 -7.76 7.17 23.92
#